data_53fbf269a65c9da007fc9e26aab966ce
#
_entry.id   53fbf269a65c9da007fc9e26aab966ce
#
_cell.length_a   1.000
_cell.length_b   1.000
_cell.length_c   1.000
_cell.angle_alpha   90.00
_cell.angle_beta   90.00
_cell.angle_gamma   90.00
#
_symmetry.space_group_name_H-M   'P 1'
#
loop_
_entity.id
_entity.type
_entity.pdbx_description
1 polymer ?
#
loop_
_entity_poly.entity_id
_entity_poly.type
_entity_poly.pdbx_seq_one_letter_code
_entity_poly.pdbx_strand_id
1 'polypeptide(L)'
;MRALGWTLAVAGLVLAGCGGGETPGQGGGKAGSGLRQMMTHLDAGGPAAGYLEYGDMAHWRSLGVVTENGPGQDRRWISAVGAGFGDLGVNASRLAGPTGLNVFAADRGVIFGVPPKTGIRVEGGLDSSGIRAKLTALGAKPREIGGQEGLSLAEDNMIDLQGPQAAQLGLVNQLNQVVVTDSALVAGPAAAPVASALGAGSSLADSPDHAAVADCLGDVVAAIVLAPPQPGGVILYGVGLRRPAGKADRAVDVVCVLPRVAEVGRTFTERFTTAAKVGGKPLGDLVETVTHDDVRSGERTVHRAVLAVKPDGPIMLANQLLVRDELASLADPAAPANPLDLVKPTFPAGTPG
;
A
#
# COMPACT_ATOMS: atom_id res chain seq x y z
N MET A 1 56.64 -40.02 -30.58
CA MET A 1 56.70 -38.99 -31.63
C MET A 1 56.05 -37.73 -31.12
N ARG A 2 56.90 -36.73 -31.00
CA ARG A 2 56.70 -35.26 -30.96
C ARG A 2 55.50 -34.66 -30.27
N ALA A 3 55.86 -34.04 -29.15
CA ALA A 3 55.24 -32.95 -28.47
C ALA A 3 54.99 -31.72 -29.36
N LEU A 4 53.94 -30.93 -29.01
CA LEU A 4 53.99 -29.48 -29.18
C LEU A 4 53.14 -28.83 -28.06
N GLY A 5 53.84 -28.13 -27.17
CA GLY A 5 53.22 -27.27 -26.17
C GLY A 5 52.85 -25.93 -26.78
N TRP A 6 51.82 -25.30 -26.22
CA TRP A 6 51.52 -23.89 -26.41
C TRP A 6 51.24 -23.25 -25.04
N THR A 7 52.18 -22.45 -24.61
CA THR A 7 52.10 -21.50 -23.52
C THR A 7 51.43 -20.23 -24.02
N LEU A 8 50.35 -19.81 -23.39
CA LEU A 8 49.76 -18.49 -23.56
C LEU A 8 49.95 -17.70 -22.26
N ALA A 9 50.74 -16.66 -22.38
CA ALA A 9 50.95 -15.66 -21.34
C ALA A 9 49.74 -14.70 -21.28
N VAL A 10 49.16 -14.50 -20.09
CA VAL A 10 48.18 -13.46 -19.83
C VAL A 10 48.87 -12.30 -19.15
N ALA A 11 48.94 -11.19 -19.84
CA ALA A 11 49.42 -9.90 -19.30
C ALA A 11 48.33 -9.24 -18.49
N GLY A 12 48.59 -8.99 -17.21
CA GLY A 12 47.72 -8.20 -16.32
C GLY A 12 47.84 -6.71 -16.64
N LEU A 13 46.69 -6.07 -16.85
CA LEU A 13 46.57 -4.61 -16.84
C LEU A 13 45.95 -4.18 -15.53
N VAL A 14 46.73 -3.56 -14.66
CA VAL A 14 46.32 -2.83 -13.49
C VAL A 14 45.92 -1.42 -13.94
N LEU A 15 44.64 -1.09 -13.89
CA LEU A 15 44.17 0.28 -14.03
C LEU A 15 43.81 0.81 -12.63
N ALA A 16 44.71 1.66 -12.12
CA ALA A 16 44.40 2.53 -10.99
C ALA A 16 43.44 3.64 -11.45
N GLY A 17 42.23 3.66 -10.99
CA GLY A 17 41.23 4.71 -11.22
C GLY A 17 40.96 5.45 -9.91
N CYS A 18 41.31 6.72 -9.92
CA CYS A 18 41.12 7.70 -8.86
C CYS A 18 39.64 7.92 -8.48
N GLY A 19 39.47 8.30 -7.23
CA GLY A 19 38.18 8.60 -6.62
C GLY A 19 37.35 9.65 -7.34
N GLY A 20 36.06 9.39 -7.33
CA GLY A 20 35.01 10.33 -7.69
C GLY A 20 33.90 10.20 -6.64
N GLY A 21 33.62 11.31 -5.95
CA GLY A 21 32.63 11.38 -4.90
C GLY A 21 31.26 10.94 -5.40
N GLU A 22 30.65 10.04 -4.68
CA GLU A 22 29.27 9.65 -4.91
C GLU A 22 28.33 10.77 -4.49
N THR A 23 27.73 11.40 -5.45
CA THR A 23 26.53 12.23 -5.25
C THR A 23 25.36 11.29 -4.89
N PRO A 24 24.62 11.50 -3.79
CA PRO A 24 23.44 10.71 -3.48
C PRO A 24 22.27 11.21 -4.34
N GLY A 25 22.07 10.58 -5.48
CA GLY A 25 20.97 10.93 -6.37
C GLY A 25 21.05 10.26 -7.72
N GLN A 26 20.69 8.99 -7.79
CA GLN A 26 20.03 8.34 -8.91
C GLN A 26 20.02 6.83 -8.67
N GLY A 27 19.11 6.34 -7.82
CA GLY A 27 18.73 4.94 -7.79
C GLY A 27 17.97 4.63 -9.07
N GLY A 28 18.68 4.13 -10.09
CA GLY A 28 18.09 3.68 -11.34
C GLY A 28 17.15 2.50 -11.10
N GLY A 29 15.89 2.69 -11.41
CA GLY A 29 14.90 1.65 -11.42
C GLY A 29 15.20 0.55 -12.42
N LYS A 30 14.96 -0.70 -12.02
CA LYS A 30 14.49 -1.80 -12.89
C LYS A 30 14.25 -3.12 -12.15
N ALA A 31 13.83 -3.08 -10.89
CA ALA A 31 12.95 -4.09 -10.36
C ALA A 31 11.73 -3.31 -9.87
N GLY A 32 10.55 -3.56 -10.43
CA GLY A 32 9.35 -2.84 -10.04
C GLY A 32 9.19 -2.90 -8.52
N SER A 33 8.87 -1.78 -7.87
CA SER A 33 8.64 -1.73 -6.43
C SER A 33 7.65 -2.82 -6.03
N GLY A 34 7.74 -3.31 -4.79
CA GLY A 34 6.79 -4.33 -4.29
C GLY A 34 5.32 -3.93 -4.49
N LEU A 35 5.02 -2.63 -4.32
CA LEU A 35 3.71 -2.06 -4.65
C LEU A 35 3.32 -2.33 -6.12
N ARG A 36 4.21 -2.00 -7.08
CA ARG A 36 3.91 -2.18 -8.50
C ARG A 36 3.73 -3.67 -8.87
N GLN A 37 4.50 -4.56 -8.24
CA GLN A 37 4.31 -6.01 -8.41
C GLN A 37 2.92 -6.45 -7.93
N MET A 38 2.45 -5.98 -6.76
CA MET A 38 1.10 -6.29 -6.28
C MET A 38 0.02 -5.77 -7.24
N MET A 39 0.21 -4.57 -7.82
CA MET A 39 -0.71 -3.97 -8.79
C MET A 39 -0.86 -4.79 -10.08
N THR A 40 0.11 -5.66 -10.44
CA THR A 40 -0.01 -6.53 -11.64
C THR A 40 -1.14 -7.54 -11.53
N HIS A 41 -1.59 -7.85 -10.33
CA HIS A 41 -2.66 -8.80 -10.06
C HIS A 41 -4.03 -8.15 -9.86
N LEU A 42 -4.10 -6.82 -9.84
CA LEU A 42 -5.33 -6.06 -9.63
C LEU A 42 -5.86 -5.54 -10.97
N ASP A 43 -7.17 -5.69 -11.20
CA ASP A 43 -7.81 -5.19 -12.42
C ASP A 43 -7.91 -3.66 -12.41
N ALA A 44 -7.45 -3.01 -13.48
CA ALA A 44 -7.53 -1.57 -13.68
C ALA A 44 -8.97 -1.03 -13.75
N GLY A 45 -9.93 -1.85 -14.17
CA GLY A 45 -11.36 -1.54 -14.14
C GLY A 45 -12.05 -1.93 -12.83
N GLY A 46 -11.31 -2.52 -11.90
CA GLY A 46 -11.82 -3.02 -10.63
C GLY A 46 -11.82 -1.98 -9.50
N PRO A 47 -12.25 -2.40 -8.29
CA PRO A 47 -12.31 -1.51 -7.12
C PRO A 47 -10.96 -0.93 -6.71
N ALA A 48 -9.85 -1.62 -7.05
CA ALA A 48 -8.49 -1.18 -6.74
C ALA A 48 -8.10 0.14 -7.42
N ALA A 49 -8.74 0.50 -8.53
CA ALA A 49 -8.51 1.78 -9.20
C ALA A 49 -8.94 3.00 -8.36
N GLY A 50 -9.89 2.81 -7.45
CA GLY A 50 -10.34 3.88 -6.54
C GLY A 50 -9.55 3.98 -5.25
N TYR A 51 -9.13 2.84 -4.71
CA TYR A 51 -8.40 2.75 -3.44
C TYR A 51 -7.58 1.47 -3.37
N LEU A 52 -6.35 1.60 -2.94
CA LEU A 52 -5.54 0.47 -2.49
C LEU A 52 -4.61 0.87 -1.33
N GLU A 53 -4.35 -0.08 -0.44
CA GLU A 53 -3.37 0.03 0.63
C GLU A 53 -2.44 -1.17 0.59
N TYR A 54 -1.15 -0.92 0.53
CA TYR A 54 -0.07 -1.91 0.38
C TYR A 54 0.79 -2.00 1.64
N GLY A 55 1.29 -3.21 1.94
CA GLY A 55 2.27 -3.44 2.99
C GLY A 55 3.24 -4.57 2.68
N ASP A 56 4.48 -4.41 3.13
CA ASP A 56 5.60 -5.36 2.97
C ASP A 56 5.98 -5.98 4.33
N MET A 57 5.35 -7.08 4.67
CA MET A 57 5.59 -7.80 5.91
C MET A 57 6.95 -8.51 5.92
N ALA A 58 7.42 -8.98 4.75
CA ALA A 58 8.74 -9.61 4.63
C ALA A 58 9.86 -8.67 5.03
N HIS A 59 9.74 -7.39 4.68
CA HIS A 59 10.71 -6.38 5.12
C HIS A 59 10.72 -6.23 6.65
N TRP A 60 9.57 -6.13 7.28
CA TRP A 60 9.47 -6.02 8.73
C TRP A 60 10.03 -7.25 9.45
N ARG A 61 9.86 -8.46 8.87
CA ARG A 61 10.50 -9.67 9.37
C ARG A 61 12.02 -9.60 9.22
N SER A 62 12.53 -9.17 8.07
CA SER A 62 13.96 -9.06 7.83
C SER A 62 14.66 -8.12 8.81
N LEU A 63 13.97 -7.07 9.23
CA LEU A 63 14.44 -6.17 10.29
C LEU A 63 14.21 -6.74 11.71
N GLY A 64 13.45 -7.84 11.87
CA GLY A 64 13.08 -8.40 13.20
C GLY A 64 12.14 -7.46 13.98
N VAL A 65 11.39 -6.58 13.29
CA VAL A 65 10.28 -5.81 13.88
C VAL A 65 9.11 -6.73 14.17
N VAL A 66 8.91 -7.72 13.31
CA VAL A 66 7.98 -8.84 13.51
C VAL A 66 8.70 -10.17 13.35
N THR A 67 8.10 -11.23 13.88
CA THR A 67 8.45 -12.63 13.66
C THR A 67 7.22 -13.35 13.11
N GLU A 68 7.34 -14.57 12.69
CA GLU A 68 6.18 -15.40 12.30
C GLU A 68 5.17 -15.61 13.43
N ASN A 69 5.59 -15.40 14.69
CA ASN A 69 4.73 -15.52 15.87
C ASN A 69 4.08 -14.19 16.29
N GLY A 70 4.35 -13.11 15.57
CA GLY A 70 3.77 -11.79 15.85
C GLY A 70 4.79 -10.67 16.03
N PRO A 71 4.33 -9.50 16.52
CA PRO A 71 5.18 -8.35 16.72
C PRO A 71 6.32 -8.62 17.70
N GLY A 72 7.51 -8.11 17.36
CA GLY A 72 8.67 -8.11 18.25
C GLY A 72 8.52 -7.12 19.41
N GLN A 73 9.63 -6.93 20.15
CA GLN A 73 9.64 -6.02 21.31
C GLN A 73 9.71 -4.55 20.90
N ASP A 74 10.28 -4.25 19.73
CA ASP A 74 10.37 -2.88 19.21
C ASP A 74 9.01 -2.40 18.72
N ARG A 75 8.47 -1.38 19.39
CA ARG A 75 7.15 -0.83 19.12
C ARG A 75 7.14 0.34 18.14
N ARG A 76 8.32 0.83 17.76
CA ARG A 76 8.42 2.05 16.94
C ARG A 76 7.66 1.92 15.61
N TRP A 77 7.87 0.82 14.89
CA TRP A 77 7.31 0.61 13.55
C TRP A 77 5.97 -0.11 13.53
N ILE A 78 5.41 -0.42 14.71
CA ILE A 78 4.23 -1.30 14.82
C ILE A 78 3.01 -0.76 14.05
N SER A 79 2.86 0.57 13.95
CA SER A 79 1.76 1.19 13.19
C SER A 79 1.86 0.97 11.69
N ALA A 80 3.07 0.70 11.16
CA ALA A 80 3.27 0.43 9.75
C ALA A 80 3.22 -1.07 9.40
N VAL A 81 3.39 -1.96 10.39
CA VAL A 81 3.42 -3.41 10.19
C VAL A 81 2.10 -3.96 9.63
N GLY A 82 0.97 -3.40 10.07
CA GLY A 82 -0.37 -3.86 9.65
C GLY A 82 -0.85 -3.30 8.32
N ALA A 83 -0.11 -2.36 7.70
CA ALA A 83 -0.48 -1.78 6.41
C ALA A 83 -0.68 -2.87 5.36
N GLY A 84 -1.70 -2.73 4.53
CA GLY A 84 -2.05 -3.67 3.47
C GLY A 84 -2.73 -4.97 3.93
N PHE A 85 -2.90 -5.20 5.24
CA PHE A 85 -3.54 -6.40 5.79
C PHE A 85 -4.87 -6.12 6.49
N GLY A 86 -5.21 -4.88 6.81
CA GLY A 86 -6.48 -4.45 7.41
C GLY A 86 -6.95 -5.31 8.56
N ASP A 87 -8.22 -5.73 8.51
CA ASP A 87 -8.81 -6.54 9.57
C ASP A 87 -8.12 -7.89 9.76
N LEU A 88 -7.49 -8.46 8.71
CA LEU A 88 -6.68 -9.67 8.86
C LEU A 88 -5.44 -9.38 9.71
N GLY A 89 -4.80 -8.22 9.53
CA GLY A 89 -3.67 -7.79 10.36
C GLY A 89 -4.06 -7.55 11.82
N VAL A 90 -5.19 -6.86 12.03
CA VAL A 90 -5.73 -6.58 13.38
C VAL A 90 -6.05 -7.87 14.12
N ASN A 91 -6.60 -8.88 13.43
CA ASN A 91 -7.02 -10.15 14.01
C ASN A 91 -6.01 -11.29 13.80
N ALA A 92 -4.77 -11.00 13.38
CA ALA A 92 -3.77 -11.97 12.98
C ALA A 92 -3.57 -13.12 13.99
N SER A 93 -3.57 -12.80 15.30
CA SER A 93 -3.42 -13.80 16.38
C SER A 93 -4.58 -14.80 16.46
N ARG A 94 -5.76 -14.45 15.94
CA ARG A 94 -6.95 -15.32 15.94
C ARG A 94 -7.08 -16.15 14.67
N LEU A 95 -6.35 -15.80 13.60
CA LEU A 95 -6.51 -16.41 12.28
C LEU A 95 -5.71 -17.72 12.11
N ALA A 96 -4.46 -17.74 12.56
CA ALA A 96 -3.53 -18.85 12.26
C ALA A 96 -4.05 -20.22 12.70
N GLY A 97 -4.64 -20.31 13.88
CA GLY A 97 -5.21 -21.55 14.39
C GLY A 97 -6.37 -22.07 13.53
N PRO A 98 -7.50 -21.35 13.48
CA PRO A 98 -8.72 -21.79 12.79
C PRO A 98 -8.63 -21.83 11.27
N THR A 99 -7.92 -20.88 10.64
CA THR A 99 -7.88 -20.74 9.18
C THR A 99 -6.58 -21.22 8.53
N GLY A 100 -5.52 -21.40 9.31
CA GLY A 100 -4.18 -21.65 8.78
C GLY A 100 -3.50 -20.39 8.20
N LEU A 101 -4.18 -19.26 8.13
CA LEU A 101 -3.62 -18.03 7.63
C LEU A 101 -2.76 -17.37 8.70
N ASN A 102 -1.45 -17.48 8.57
CA ASN A 102 -0.51 -16.73 9.38
C ASN A 102 -0.11 -15.44 8.67
N VAL A 103 -0.77 -14.33 9.04
CA VAL A 103 -0.54 -13.00 8.43
C VAL A 103 0.92 -12.54 8.60
N PHE A 104 1.55 -12.89 9.73
CA PHE A 104 2.95 -12.49 9.98
C PHE A 104 3.97 -13.30 9.17
N ALA A 105 3.59 -14.49 8.65
CA ALA A 105 4.40 -15.27 7.73
C ALA A 105 4.28 -14.81 6.27
N ALA A 106 3.18 -14.10 5.93
CA ALA A 106 2.99 -13.56 4.59
C ALA A 106 4.11 -12.58 4.20
N ASP A 107 4.40 -12.46 2.91
CA ASP A 107 5.40 -11.51 2.45
C ASP A 107 4.82 -10.13 2.20
N ARG A 108 3.66 -10.06 1.54
CA ARG A 108 3.02 -8.79 1.17
C ARG A 108 1.50 -8.91 1.29
N GLY A 109 0.88 -7.76 1.51
CA GLY A 109 -0.57 -7.63 1.47
C GLY A 109 -1.01 -6.38 0.72
N VAL A 110 -2.17 -6.45 0.09
CA VAL A 110 -2.86 -5.28 -0.46
C VAL A 110 -4.34 -5.40 -0.18
N ILE A 111 -4.89 -4.37 0.47
CA ILE A 111 -6.33 -4.14 0.57
C ILE A 111 -6.72 -3.21 -0.56
N PHE A 112 -7.89 -3.40 -1.14
CA PHE A 112 -8.35 -2.55 -2.22
C PHE A 112 -9.87 -2.35 -2.19
N GLY A 113 -10.29 -1.25 -2.82
CA GLY A 113 -11.68 -0.86 -2.91
C GLY A 113 -12.23 -0.25 -1.62
N VAL A 114 -13.47 0.19 -1.70
CA VAL A 114 -14.23 0.75 -0.56
C VAL A 114 -15.52 -0.05 -0.38
N PRO A 115 -16.02 -0.18 0.87
CA PRO A 115 -17.25 -0.92 1.12
C PRO A 115 -18.41 -0.50 0.23
N PRO A 116 -19.22 -1.45 -0.27
CA PRO A 116 -19.16 -2.90 -0.05
C PRO A 116 -18.23 -3.66 -1.02
N LYS A 117 -17.50 -2.96 -1.91
CA LYS A 117 -16.66 -3.54 -2.97
C LYS A 117 -15.18 -3.60 -2.52
N THR A 118 -14.91 -4.23 -1.39
CA THR A 118 -13.56 -4.39 -0.87
C THR A 118 -13.01 -5.78 -1.13
N GLY A 119 -11.69 -5.91 -1.15
CA GLY A 119 -10.99 -7.18 -1.14
C GLY A 119 -9.59 -7.03 -0.57
N ILE A 120 -8.98 -8.18 -0.31
CA ILE A 120 -7.60 -8.28 0.12
C ILE A 120 -6.89 -9.36 -0.69
N ARG A 121 -5.65 -9.10 -1.08
CA ARG A 121 -4.74 -10.10 -1.63
C ARG A 121 -3.51 -10.19 -0.73
N VAL A 122 -3.17 -11.40 -0.32
CA VAL A 122 -2.00 -11.71 0.53
C VAL A 122 -1.10 -12.66 -0.24
N GLU A 123 0.19 -12.40 -0.29
CA GLU A 123 1.17 -13.19 -1.03
C GLU A 123 2.34 -13.65 -0.15
N GLY A 124 2.89 -14.83 -0.51
CA GLY A 124 4.05 -15.44 0.13
C GLY A 124 3.76 -16.05 1.51
N GLY A 125 4.61 -16.97 1.94
CA GLY A 125 4.55 -17.58 3.27
C GLY A 125 3.26 -18.34 3.62
N LEU A 126 2.48 -18.79 2.60
CA LEU A 126 1.18 -19.40 2.79
C LEU A 126 1.25 -20.93 2.64
N ASP A 127 0.68 -21.65 3.60
CA ASP A 127 0.34 -23.06 3.43
C ASP A 127 -1.05 -23.18 2.77
N SER A 128 -1.09 -23.15 1.44
CA SER A 128 -2.34 -23.11 0.67
C SER A 128 -3.22 -24.34 0.92
N SER A 129 -2.62 -25.53 1.08
CA SER A 129 -3.35 -26.76 1.37
C SER A 129 -3.96 -26.75 2.76
N GLY A 130 -3.19 -26.33 3.76
CA GLY A 130 -3.64 -26.19 5.14
C GLY A 130 -4.74 -25.14 5.29
N ILE A 131 -4.62 -24.00 4.59
CA ILE A 131 -5.65 -22.94 4.59
C ILE A 131 -6.96 -23.48 4.01
N ARG A 132 -6.93 -24.14 2.84
CA ARG A 132 -8.14 -24.72 2.22
C ARG A 132 -8.81 -25.73 3.14
N ALA A 133 -8.03 -26.66 3.70
CA ALA A 133 -8.56 -27.68 4.60
C ALA A 133 -9.25 -27.06 5.83
N LYS A 134 -8.62 -26.06 6.45
CA LYS A 134 -9.18 -25.40 7.63
C LYS A 134 -10.40 -24.54 7.32
N LEU A 135 -10.40 -23.80 6.20
CA LEU A 135 -11.59 -23.06 5.78
C LEU A 135 -12.76 -24.00 5.49
N THR A 136 -12.51 -25.16 4.87
CA THR A 136 -13.54 -26.19 4.67
C THR A 136 -14.05 -26.74 6.01
N ALA A 137 -13.17 -26.96 6.98
CA ALA A 137 -13.57 -27.39 8.32
C ALA A 137 -14.38 -26.32 9.07
N LEU A 138 -14.20 -25.02 8.77
CA LEU A 138 -15.03 -23.93 9.25
C LEU A 138 -16.41 -23.83 8.56
N GLY A 139 -16.68 -24.72 7.58
CA GLY A 139 -17.95 -24.78 6.86
C GLY A 139 -17.94 -24.09 5.49
N ALA A 140 -16.77 -23.67 4.99
CA ALA A 140 -16.69 -23.11 3.64
C ALA A 140 -17.05 -24.16 2.58
N LYS A 141 -17.83 -23.72 1.58
CA LYS A 141 -18.31 -24.56 0.48
C LYS A 141 -17.54 -24.22 -0.80
N PRO A 142 -17.26 -25.19 -1.67
CA PRO A 142 -16.67 -24.92 -2.98
C PRO A 142 -17.52 -23.94 -3.79
N ARG A 143 -16.86 -22.98 -4.44
CA ARG A 143 -17.48 -21.97 -5.31
C ARG A 143 -16.48 -21.57 -6.39
N GLU A 144 -16.95 -21.45 -7.64
CA GLU A 144 -16.15 -20.84 -8.70
C GLU A 144 -16.18 -19.32 -8.56
N ILE A 145 -14.99 -18.68 -8.56
CA ILE A 145 -14.82 -17.23 -8.43
C ILE A 145 -13.82 -16.77 -9.50
N GLY A 146 -14.25 -15.95 -10.45
CA GLY A 146 -13.38 -15.44 -11.51
C GLY A 146 -12.72 -16.55 -12.36
N GLY A 147 -13.39 -17.67 -12.57
CA GLY A 147 -12.89 -18.81 -13.33
C GLY A 147 -11.89 -19.69 -12.54
N GLN A 148 -11.74 -19.47 -11.25
CA GLN A 148 -10.88 -20.26 -10.36
C GLN A 148 -11.70 -20.98 -9.28
N GLU A 149 -11.18 -22.12 -8.83
CA GLU A 149 -11.75 -22.81 -7.69
C GLU A 149 -11.51 -22.02 -6.41
N GLY A 150 -12.59 -21.65 -5.75
CA GLY A 150 -12.60 -20.90 -4.52
C GLY A 150 -13.49 -21.52 -3.46
N LEU A 151 -13.64 -20.85 -2.34
CA LEU A 151 -14.41 -21.24 -1.18
C LEU A 151 -15.34 -20.08 -0.76
N SER A 152 -16.54 -20.43 -0.31
CA SER A 152 -17.52 -19.50 0.22
C SER A 152 -17.91 -19.88 1.64
N LEU A 153 -17.63 -19.00 2.61
CA LEU A 153 -18.07 -19.15 4.01
C LEU A 153 -19.47 -18.59 4.24
N ALA A 154 -19.90 -17.63 3.41
CA ALA A 154 -21.22 -17.01 3.44
C ALA A 154 -21.58 -16.46 2.06
N GLU A 155 -22.82 -16.02 1.86
CA GLU A 155 -23.24 -15.32 0.65
C GLU A 155 -22.55 -13.97 0.48
N ASP A 156 -22.57 -13.45 -0.76
CA ASP A 156 -21.94 -12.16 -1.07
C ASP A 156 -22.52 -11.05 -0.19
N ASN A 157 -21.62 -10.29 0.44
CA ASN A 157 -21.90 -9.19 1.37
C ASN A 157 -22.73 -9.58 2.62
N MET A 158 -22.96 -10.84 2.88
CA MET A 158 -23.64 -11.30 4.09
C MET A 158 -22.85 -10.88 5.33
N ILE A 159 -23.55 -10.40 6.33
CA ILE A 159 -23.03 -10.11 7.66
C ILE A 159 -23.74 -11.04 8.64
N ASP A 160 -22.97 -11.97 9.22
CA ASP A 160 -23.44 -12.88 10.25
C ASP A 160 -22.60 -12.72 11.52
N LEU A 161 -23.10 -11.92 12.45
CA LEU A 161 -22.41 -11.62 13.71
C LEU A 161 -22.40 -12.81 14.68
N GLN A 162 -23.17 -13.87 14.42
CA GLN A 162 -23.18 -15.12 15.19
C GLN A 162 -22.40 -16.24 14.50
N GLY A 163 -22.03 -16.02 13.26
CA GLY A 163 -21.30 -17.00 12.46
C GLY A 163 -19.81 -17.15 12.87
N PRO A 164 -19.14 -18.18 12.33
CA PRO A 164 -17.77 -18.52 12.73
C PRO A 164 -16.76 -17.38 12.45
N GLN A 165 -16.97 -16.55 11.41
CA GLN A 165 -16.09 -15.43 11.15
C GLN A 165 -16.09 -14.42 12.30
N ALA A 166 -17.25 -14.00 12.77
CA ALA A 166 -17.35 -13.01 13.85
C ALA A 166 -16.97 -13.64 15.20
N ALA A 167 -17.53 -14.81 15.51
CA ALA A 167 -17.37 -15.43 16.82
C ALA A 167 -15.94 -15.95 17.08
N GLN A 168 -15.29 -16.55 16.08
CA GLN A 168 -13.97 -17.18 16.23
C GLN A 168 -12.83 -16.33 15.73
N LEU A 169 -13.01 -15.62 14.60
CA LEU A 169 -11.94 -14.92 13.89
C LEU A 169 -11.92 -13.42 14.20
N GLY A 170 -13.00 -12.84 14.72
CA GLY A 170 -13.16 -11.41 14.91
C GLY A 170 -13.31 -10.65 13.59
N LEU A 171 -13.71 -11.33 12.52
CA LEU A 171 -13.94 -10.77 11.20
C LEU A 171 -15.44 -10.67 10.93
N VAL A 172 -15.88 -9.65 10.21
CA VAL A 172 -17.32 -9.46 9.91
C VAL A 172 -17.71 -10.30 8.68
N ASN A 173 -17.07 -10.03 7.54
CA ASN A 173 -17.39 -10.68 6.26
C ASN A 173 -16.19 -10.77 5.30
N GLN A 174 -14.99 -10.48 5.79
CA GLN A 174 -13.77 -10.39 4.97
C GLN A 174 -13.38 -11.71 4.31
N LEU A 175 -13.85 -12.84 4.83
CA LEU A 175 -13.61 -14.18 4.29
C LEU A 175 -14.87 -14.84 3.71
N ASN A 176 -15.92 -14.06 3.37
CA ASN A 176 -17.11 -14.63 2.75
C ASN A 176 -16.75 -15.38 1.48
N GLN A 177 -15.88 -14.80 0.67
CA GLN A 177 -15.39 -15.38 -0.59
C GLN A 177 -13.86 -15.44 -0.55
N VAL A 178 -13.29 -16.60 -0.83
CA VAL A 178 -11.84 -16.82 -0.76
C VAL A 178 -11.38 -17.66 -1.94
N VAL A 179 -10.31 -17.21 -2.60
CA VAL A 179 -9.53 -18.04 -3.54
C VAL A 179 -8.14 -18.20 -2.96
N VAL A 180 -7.67 -19.44 -2.86
CA VAL A 180 -6.32 -19.77 -2.39
C VAL A 180 -5.57 -20.43 -3.53
N THR A 181 -4.50 -19.80 -3.98
CA THR A 181 -3.54 -20.36 -4.95
C THR A 181 -2.26 -20.79 -4.25
N ASP A 182 -1.30 -21.37 -4.96
CA ASP A 182 -0.01 -21.76 -4.37
C ASP A 182 0.82 -20.55 -3.89
N SER A 183 0.56 -19.35 -4.41
CA SER A 183 1.33 -18.13 -4.12
C SER A 183 0.54 -17.05 -3.42
N ALA A 184 -0.79 -17.12 -3.41
CA ALA A 184 -1.63 -16.05 -2.88
C ALA A 184 -2.95 -16.56 -2.27
N LEU A 185 -3.46 -15.78 -1.32
CA LEU A 185 -4.84 -15.82 -0.87
C LEU A 185 -5.52 -14.50 -1.28
N VAL A 186 -6.66 -14.59 -1.95
CA VAL A 186 -7.52 -13.45 -2.27
C VAL A 186 -8.85 -13.64 -1.57
N ALA A 187 -9.29 -12.66 -0.81
CA ALA A 187 -10.53 -12.75 -0.04
C ALA A 187 -11.31 -11.44 -0.06
N GLY A 188 -12.60 -11.53 0.24
CA GLY A 188 -13.46 -10.37 0.32
C GLY A 188 -14.90 -10.71 0.68
N PRO A 189 -15.74 -9.69 0.91
CA PRO A 189 -17.14 -9.87 1.24
C PRO A 189 -17.98 -10.41 0.08
N ALA A 190 -17.51 -10.27 -1.18
CA ALA A 190 -18.22 -10.70 -2.37
C ALA A 190 -17.27 -11.27 -3.44
N ALA A 191 -17.81 -12.12 -4.34
CA ALA A 191 -17.02 -12.78 -5.39
C ALA A 191 -16.44 -11.80 -6.42
N ALA A 192 -17.13 -10.73 -6.76
CA ALA A 192 -16.68 -9.79 -7.79
C ALA A 192 -15.39 -9.04 -7.43
N PRO A 193 -15.22 -8.44 -6.24
CA PRO A 193 -13.94 -7.89 -5.81
C PRO A 193 -12.82 -8.95 -5.78
N VAL A 194 -13.10 -10.16 -5.29
CA VAL A 194 -12.11 -11.25 -5.27
C VAL A 194 -11.65 -11.57 -6.69
N ALA A 195 -12.57 -11.73 -7.64
CA ALA A 195 -12.27 -11.99 -9.05
C ALA A 195 -11.38 -10.91 -9.67
N SER A 196 -11.59 -9.63 -9.33
CA SER A 196 -10.80 -8.50 -9.84
C SER A 196 -9.35 -8.47 -9.34
N ALA A 197 -8.99 -9.33 -8.39
CA ALA A 197 -7.64 -9.44 -7.86
C ALA A 197 -6.96 -10.78 -8.16
N LEU A 198 -7.47 -11.53 -9.14
CA LEU A 198 -6.88 -12.80 -9.61
C LEU A 198 -5.97 -12.62 -10.83
N GLY A 199 -5.81 -11.40 -11.34
CA GLY A 199 -4.94 -11.10 -12.47
C GLY A 199 -5.51 -11.47 -13.85
N ALA A 200 -6.84 -11.65 -13.96
CA ALA A 200 -7.47 -12.04 -15.22
C ALA A 200 -7.83 -10.86 -16.13
N GLY A 201 -7.84 -9.63 -15.61
CA GLY A 201 -8.17 -8.41 -16.34
C GLY A 201 -6.96 -7.61 -16.82
N SER A 202 -7.19 -6.37 -17.25
CA SER A 202 -6.11 -5.41 -17.52
C SER A 202 -5.44 -5.04 -16.20
N SER A 203 -4.11 -5.11 -16.17
CA SER A 203 -3.34 -4.86 -14.94
C SER A 203 -3.42 -3.39 -14.51
N LEU A 204 -3.65 -3.16 -13.21
CA LEU A 204 -3.57 -1.82 -12.63
C LEU A 204 -2.16 -1.22 -12.75
N ALA A 205 -1.11 -2.06 -12.78
CA ALA A 205 0.27 -1.63 -12.99
C ALA A 205 0.50 -1.06 -14.41
N ASP A 206 -0.38 -1.37 -15.37
CA ASP A 206 -0.33 -0.86 -16.75
C ASP A 206 -1.19 0.40 -16.94
N SER A 207 -2.01 0.77 -15.93
CA SER A 207 -2.72 2.04 -15.90
C SER A 207 -1.72 3.20 -15.81
N PRO A 208 -1.67 4.13 -16.79
CA PRO A 208 -0.65 5.18 -16.78
C PRO A 208 -0.65 6.04 -15.51
N ASP A 209 -1.83 6.31 -14.95
CA ASP A 209 -1.98 7.14 -13.77
C ASP A 209 -1.48 6.43 -12.51
N HIS A 210 -1.86 5.15 -12.34
CA HIS A 210 -1.43 4.34 -11.20
C HIS A 210 0.06 3.99 -11.27
N ALA A 211 0.56 3.67 -12.47
CA ALA A 211 1.98 3.44 -12.71
C ALA A 211 2.81 4.67 -12.33
N ALA A 212 2.36 5.88 -12.74
CA ALA A 212 3.06 7.12 -12.44
C ALA A 212 3.11 7.41 -10.92
N VAL A 213 2.00 7.18 -10.21
CA VAL A 213 1.98 7.35 -8.75
C VAL A 213 2.86 6.29 -8.06
N ALA A 214 2.85 5.03 -8.51
CA ALA A 214 3.73 3.99 -7.97
C ALA A 214 5.22 4.30 -8.21
N ASP A 215 5.56 4.82 -9.38
CA ASP A 215 6.94 5.25 -9.69
C ASP A 215 7.37 6.45 -8.82
N CYS A 216 6.43 7.39 -8.55
CA CYS A 216 6.67 8.51 -7.64
C CYS A 216 6.93 8.07 -6.20
N LEU A 217 6.13 7.12 -5.69
CA LEU A 217 6.32 6.54 -4.36
C LEU A 217 7.65 5.80 -4.24
N GLY A 218 8.05 5.11 -5.30
CA GLY A 218 9.30 4.35 -5.36
C GLY A 218 9.31 3.11 -4.45
N ASP A 219 10.42 2.87 -3.76
CA ASP A 219 10.55 1.73 -2.84
C ASP A 219 9.97 2.06 -1.46
N VAL A 220 8.74 1.63 -1.24
CA VAL A 220 7.98 1.83 -0.01
C VAL A 220 7.65 0.49 0.65
N VAL A 221 7.53 0.50 1.98
CA VAL A 221 7.11 -0.68 2.78
C VAL A 221 5.63 -0.63 3.14
N ALA A 222 5.04 0.55 3.06
CA ALA A 222 3.61 0.78 3.24
C ALA A 222 3.19 1.93 2.31
N ALA A 223 2.04 1.83 1.68
CA ALA A 223 1.51 2.88 0.82
C ALA A 223 -0.01 2.85 0.73
N ILE A 224 -0.60 4.00 0.48
CA ILE A 224 -2.00 4.15 0.03
C ILE A 224 -1.99 4.87 -1.30
N VAL A 225 -2.79 4.39 -2.26
CA VAL A 225 -3.14 5.12 -3.49
C VAL A 225 -4.65 5.31 -3.50
N LEU A 226 -5.08 6.57 -3.66
CA LEU A 226 -6.48 6.97 -3.55
C LEU A 226 -6.87 7.89 -4.70
N ALA A 227 -7.93 7.54 -5.41
CA ALA A 227 -8.65 8.46 -6.27
C ALA A 227 -9.64 9.29 -5.43
N PRO A 228 -9.62 10.62 -5.52
CA PRO A 228 -10.60 11.45 -4.83
C PRO A 228 -12.03 11.04 -5.18
N PRO A 229 -12.95 10.97 -4.20
CA PRO A 229 -14.33 10.53 -4.45
C PRO A 229 -15.12 11.50 -5.32
N GLN A 230 -14.68 12.76 -5.39
CA GLN A 230 -15.27 13.79 -6.25
C GLN A 230 -14.21 14.31 -7.22
N PRO A 231 -14.59 14.58 -8.49
CA PRO A 231 -13.68 15.19 -9.45
C PRO A 231 -13.20 16.57 -8.94
N GLY A 232 -11.89 16.71 -8.80
CA GLY A 232 -11.22 17.95 -8.40
C GLY A 232 -9.99 18.19 -9.26
N GLY A 233 -9.07 19.00 -8.76
CA GLY A 233 -7.79 19.29 -9.41
C GLY A 233 -6.83 18.10 -9.45
N VAL A 234 -7.05 17.06 -8.63
CA VAL A 234 -6.19 15.88 -8.49
C VAL A 234 -6.83 14.66 -9.11
N ILE A 235 -6.03 13.83 -9.79
CA ILE A 235 -6.44 12.52 -10.34
C ILE A 235 -6.24 11.43 -9.28
N LEU A 236 -5.03 11.36 -8.72
CA LEU A 236 -4.65 10.38 -7.70
C LEU A 236 -3.75 11.02 -6.64
N TYR A 237 -3.94 10.61 -5.41
CA TYR A 237 -3.00 10.76 -4.33
C TYR A 237 -2.24 9.45 -4.11
N GLY A 238 -0.94 9.54 -3.84
CA GLY A 238 -0.14 8.46 -3.31
C GLY A 238 0.55 8.91 -2.03
N VAL A 239 0.46 8.13 -0.97
CA VAL A 239 1.23 8.35 0.24
C VAL A 239 1.93 7.06 0.63
N GLY A 240 3.14 7.16 1.20
CA GLY A 240 3.87 5.95 1.56
C GLY A 240 5.01 6.22 2.52
N LEU A 241 5.39 5.16 3.22
CA LEU A 241 6.58 5.10 4.07
C LEU A 241 7.71 4.47 3.27
N ARG A 242 8.80 5.20 3.05
CA ARG A 242 10.02 4.64 2.43
C ARG A 242 10.57 3.49 3.24
N ARG A 243 11.19 2.56 2.54
CA ARG A 243 11.85 1.39 3.15
C ARG A 243 13.00 1.84 4.06
N PRO A 244 12.91 1.65 5.39
CA PRO A 244 14.04 1.89 6.27
C PRO A 244 15.09 0.78 6.09
N ALA A 245 16.38 1.12 6.10
CA ALA A 245 17.43 0.11 6.04
C ALA A 245 17.63 -0.61 7.39
N GLY A 246 17.23 0.02 8.48
CA GLY A 246 17.36 -0.52 9.84
C GLY A 246 16.28 -0.01 10.79
N LYS A 247 16.14 -0.69 11.94
CA LYS A 247 15.17 -0.29 13.00
C LYS A 247 15.38 1.10 13.54
N ALA A 248 16.64 1.54 13.61
CA ALA A 248 17.03 2.84 14.15
C ALA A 248 16.87 3.98 13.14
N ASP A 249 16.57 3.67 11.88
CA ASP A 249 16.44 4.67 10.84
C ASP A 249 15.29 5.64 11.12
N ARG A 250 15.46 6.84 10.58
CA ARG A 250 14.40 7.84 10.57
C ARG A 250 13.28 7.42 9.63
N ALA A 251 12.04 7.67 10.03
CA ALA A 251 10.91 7.54 9.14
C ALA A 251 10.97 8.63 8.06
N VAL A 252 10.77 8.22 6.81
CA VAL A 252 10.71 9.12 5.66
C VAL A 252 9.41 8.81 4.93
N ASP A 253 8.49 9.75 5.00
CA ASP A 253 7.23 9.65 4.26
C ASP A 253 7.34 10.32 2.90
N VAL A 254 6.58 9.80 1.94
CA VAL A 254 6.46 10.33 0.59
C VAL A 254 5.01 10.65 0.31
N VAL A 255 4.76 11.81 -0.26
CA VAL A 255 3.46 12.24 -0.77
C VAL A 255 3.59 12.49 -2.25
N CYS A 256 2.74 11.86 -3.05
CA CYS A 256 2.66 11.97 -4.49
C CYS A 256 1.29 12.50 -4.90
N VAL A 257 1.25 13.52 -5.73
CA VAL A 257 0.04 14.14 -6.23
C VAL A 257 0.06 14.12 -7.75
N LEU A 258 -0.84 13.36 -8.38
CA LEU A 258 -1.02 13.35 -9.83
C LEU A 258 -2.05 14.41 -10.20
N PRO A 259 -1.66 15.50 -10.87
CA PRO A 259 -2.56 16.60 -11.16
C PRO A 259 -3.49 16.31 -12.34
N ARG A 260 -4.71 16.82 -12.27
CA ARG A 260 -5.63 16.98 -13.40
C ARG A 260 -5.46 18.34 -14.06
N VAL A 261 -5.13 19.36 -13.26
CA VAL A 261 -4.93 20.75 -13.69
C VAL A 261 -3.57 21.24 -13.22
N ALA A 262 -2.93 22.11 -14.02
CA ALA A 262 -1.55 22.55 -13.77
C ALA A 262 -1.36 23.32 -12.45
N GLU A 263 -2.40 23.97 -11.95
CA GLU A 263 -2.36 24.73 -10.70
C GLU A 263 -2.09 23.88 -9.47
N VAL A 264 -2.42 22.58 -9.51
CA VAL A 264 -2.20 21.65 -8.39
C VAL A 264 -0.74 21.62 -7.97
N GLY A 265 0.19 21.49 -8.92
CA GLY A 265 1.62 21.43 -8.61
C GLY A 265 2.12 22.66 -7.88
N ARG A 266 1.73 23.85 -8.34
CA ARG A 266 2.07 25.11 -7.68
C ARG A 266 1.45 25.18 -6.28
N THR A 267 0.15 24.92 -6.17
CA THR A 267 -0.57 24.94 -4.89
C THR A 267 0.07 23.98 -3.89
N PHE A 268 0.38 22.75 -4.33
CA PHE A 268 1.02 21.74 -3.49
C PHE A 268 2.39 22.21 -2.99
N THR A 269 3.23 22.75 -3.87
CA THR A 269 4.57 23.24 -3.48
C THR A 269 4.49 24.44 -2.53
N GLU A 270 3.55 25.36 -2.76
CA GLU A 270 3.39 26.56 -1.94
C GLU A 270 2.79 26.27 -0.57
N ARG A 271 1.79 25.36 -0.49
CA ARG A 271 1.05 25.08 0.75
C ARG A 271 1.67 23.95 1.58
N PHE A 272 2.23 22.92 0.94
CA PHE A 272 2.76 21.74 1.64
C PHE A 272 4.19 21.96 2.11
N THR A 273 4.34 22.82 3.11
CA THR A 273 5.63 23.23 3.71
C THR A 273 5.65 22.92 5.21
N THR A 274 6.79 23.12 5.86
CA THR A 274 6.88 22.98 7.33
C THR A 274 5.98 23.97 8.08
N ALA A 275 5.56 25.06 7.45
CA ALA A 275 4.62 26.04 8.01
C ALA A 275 3.14 25.63 7.85
N ALA A 276 2.84 24.61 7.02
CA ALA A 276 1.49 24.10 6.86
C ALA A 276 0.91 23.64 8.20
N LYS A 277 -0.38 23.85 8.40
CA LYS A 277 -1.06 23.39 9.62
C LYS A 277 -1.72 22.04 9.37
N VAL A 278 -1.40 21.07 10.22
CA VAL A 278 -1.96 19.72 10.20
C VAL A 278 -2.44 19.38 11.62
N GLY A 279 -3.68 18.97 11.76
CA GLY A 279 -4.31 18.79 13.07
C GLY A 279 -4.24 20.06 13.94
N GLY A 280 -4.24 21.24 13.31
CA GLY A 280 -4.14 22.52 14.00
C GLY A 280 -2.72 22.95 14.45
N LYS A 281 -1.68 22.11 14.20
CA LYS A 281 -0.28 22.39 14.55
C LYS A 281 0.57 22.57 13.29
N PRO A 282 1.67 23.34 13.34
CA PRO A 282 2.63 23.41 12.23
C PRO A 282 3.17 22.02 11.89
N LEU A 283 3.24 21.69 10.60
CA LEU A 283 3.86 20.45 10.13
C LEU A 283 5.33 20.33 10.59
N GLY A 284 6.04 21.45 10.69
CA GLY A 284 7.39 21.53 11.19
C GLY A 284 7.57 21.11 12.66
N ASP A 285 6.48 20.96 13.42
CA ASP A 285 6.54 20.34 14.76
C ASP A 285 6.76 18.83 14.66
N LEU A 286 6.34 18.20 13.54
CA LEU A 286 6.35 16.76 13.30
C LEU A 286 7.47 16.30 12.37
N VAL A 287 7.91 17.18 11.44
CA VAL A 287 8.96 16.89 10.46
C VAL A 287 10.13 17.86 10.59
N GLU A 288 11.32 17.43 10.19
CA GLU A 288 12.49 18.31 10.13
C GLU A 288 12.51 19.05 8.79
N THR A 289 12.19 18.34 7.71
CA THR A 289 12.21 18.91 6.36
C THR A 289 11.04 18.41 5.53
N VAL A 290 10.61 19.27 4.62
CA VAL A 290 9.76 18.92 3.48
C VAL A 290 10.52 19.37 2.23
N THR A 291 10.78 18.42 1.33
CA THR A 291 11.43 18.72 0.04
C THR A 291 10.50 18.34 -1.09
N HIS A 292 10.54 19.11 -2.19
CA HIS A 292 9.69 18.93 -3.35
C HIS A 292 10.50 18.61 -4.59
N ASP A 293 9.98 17.71 -5.43
CA ASP A 293 10.48 17.45 -6.78
C ASP A 293 9.35 16.89 -7.66
N ASP A 294 9.61 16.84 -8.97
CA ASP A 294 8.69 16.27 -9.94
C ASP A 294 9.23 14.94 -10.46
N VAL A 295 8.36 13.92 -10.44
CA VAL A 295 8.67 12.61 -11.00
C VAL A 295 7.94 12.44 -12.33
N ARG A 296 8.71 12.13 -13.38
CA ARG A 296 8.16 11.84 -14.72
C ARG A 296 8.06 10.32 -14.92
N SER A 297 6.87 9.86 -15.33
CA SER A 297 6.60 8.48 -15.70
C SER A 297 5.77 8.47 -16.98
N GLY A 298 6.39 8.10 -18.09
CA GLY A 298 5.80 8.29 -19.43
C GLY A 298 5.44 9.75 -19.69
N GLU A 299 4.19 10.00 -20.06
CA GLU A 299 3.66 11.34 -20.30
C GLU A 299 3.14 12.04 -19.03
N ARG A 300 3.17 11.35 -17.88
CA ARG A 300 2.68 11.89 -16.61
C ARG A 300 3.78 12.59 -15.84
N THR A 301 3.43 13.71 -15.22
CA THR A 301 4.26 14.38 -14.20
C THR A 301 3.52 14.31 -12.88
N VAL A 302 4.15 13.73 -11.86
CA VAL A 302 3.64 13.60 -10.50
C VAL A 302 4.44 14.51 -9.59
N HIS A 303 3.78 15.38 -8.85
CA HIS A 303 4.43 16.24 -7.86
C HIS A 303 4.66 15.41 -6.59
N ARG A 304 5.92 15.42 -6.11
CA ARG A 304 6.34 14.66 -4.93
C ARG A 304 6.80 15.58 -3.82
N ALA A 305 6.36 15.29 -2.60
CA ALA A 305 6.97 15.81 -1.39
C ALA A 305 7.56 14.65 -0.57
N VAL A 306 8.75 14.87 -0.02
CA VAL A 306 9.43 13.93 0.88
C VAL A 306 9.57 14.58 2.25
N LEU A 307 9.08 13.89 3.27
CA LEU A 307 9.04 14.35 4.65
C LEU A 307 10.03 13.56 5.49
N ALA A 308 11.05 14.22 6.03
CA ALA A 308 11.91 13.62 7.06
C ALA A 308 11.21 13.79 8.42
N VAL A 309 10.57 12.73 8.90
CA VAL A 309 9.83 12.75 10.17
C VAL A 309 10.79 12.86 11.35
N LYS A 310 10.48 13.72 12.34
CA LYS A 310 11.28 13.83 13.57
C LYS A 310 11.32 12.50 14.33
N PRO A 311 12.35 12.24 15.16
CA PRO A 311 12.47 10.99 15.91
C PRO A 311 11.22 10.65 16.74
N ASP A 312 10.57 11.66 17.31
CA ASP A 312 9.35 11.54 18.12
C ASP A 312 8.07 11.76 17.30
N GLY A 313 8.20 11.96 15.99
CA GLY A 313 7.07 12.17 15.08
C GLY A 313 6.34 10.86 14.78
N PRO A 314 5.09 10.97 14.32
CA PRO A 314 4.27 9.81 14.02
C PRO A 314 4.79 9.06 12.79
N ILE A 315 4.92 7.74 12.91
CA ILE A 315 5.18 6.87 11.76
C ILE A 315 3.94 6.90 10.84
N MET A 316 4.17 6.96 9.52
CA MET A 316 3.10 7.09 8.50
C MET A 316 2.29 8.38 8.67
N LEU A 317 2.96 9.49 8.90
CA LEU A 317 2.35 10.82 9.00
C LEU A 317 1.55 11.16 7.73
N ALA A 318 2.11 10.88 6.55
CA ALA A 318 1.44 11.14 5.26
C ALA A 318 0.11 10.38 5.13
N ASN A 319 0.02 9.15 5.66
CA ASN A 319 -1.24 8.39 5.69
C ASN A 319 -2.29 9.09 6.58
N GLN A 320 -1.85 9.66 7.71
CA GLN A 320 -2.76 10.39 8.61
C GLN A 320 -3.31 11.66 7.95
N LEU A 321 -2.47 12.37 7.17
CA LEU A 321 -2.91 13.54 6.40
C LEU A 321 -3.95 13.17 5.35
N LEU A 322 -3.76 12.03 4.67
CA LEU A 322 -4.70 11.54 3.67
C LEU A 322 -6.03 11.14 4.29
N VAL A 323 -6.01 10.33 5.36
CA VAL A 323 -7.22 9.82 6.03
C VAL A 323 -8.05 10.93 6.68
N ARG A 324 -7.42 12.04 7.06
CA ARG A 324 -8.09 13.20 7.66
C ARG A 324 -8.54 14.27 6.64
N ASP A 325 -8.43 13.98 5.34
CA ASP A 325 -8.68 14.91 4.23
C ASP A 325 -7.81 16.20 4.25
N GLU A 326 -6.79 16.24 5.12
CA GLU A 326 -5.90 17.40 5.23
C GLU A 326 -5.03 17.57 3.97
N LEU A 327 -4.67 16.45 3.32
CA LEU A 327 -3.87 16.47 2.09
C LEU A 327 -4.61 17.17 0.94
N ALA A 328 -5.92 17.00 0.82
CA ALA A 328 -6.71 17.67 -0.20
C ALA A 328 -6.62 19.19 -0.08
N SER A 329 -6.72 19.74 1.13
CA SER A 329 -6.61 21.18 1.38
C SER A 329 -5.22 21.76 1.06
N LEU A 330 -4.19 20.92 1.10
CA LEU A 330 -2.80 21.29 0.82
C LEU A 330 -2.44 21.17 -0.66
N ALA A 331 -3.12 20.31 -1.41
CA ALA A 331 -2.77 19.99 -2.79
C ALA A 331 -3.78 20.53 -3.82
N ASP A 332 -5.07 20.49 -3.56
CA ASP A 332 -6.10 20.91 -4.52
C ASP A 332 -6.47 22.38 -4.32
N PRO A 333 -6.28 23.25 -5.34
CA PRO A 333 -6.66 24.65 -5.25
C PRO A 333 -8.18 24.85 -5.06
N ALA A 334 -9.00 23.89 -5.50
CA ALA A 334 -10.45 23.93 -5.36
C ALA A 334 -10.93 23.38 -4.00
N ALA A 335 -10.08 22.67 -3.26
CA ALA A 335 -10.44 22.16 -1.94
C ALA A 335 -10.53 23.31 -0.93
N PRO A 336 -11.49 23.27 0.01
CA PRO A 336 -11.56 24.24 1.08
C PRO A 336 -10.29 24.18 1.93
N ALA A 337 -9.82 25.35 2.39
CA ALA A 337 -8.63 25.45 3.23
C ALA A 337 -8.80 24.76 4.62
N ASN A 338 -10.04 24.45 5.00
CA ASN A 338 -10.35 23.71 6.22
C ASN A 338 -11.27 22.53 5.88
N PRO A 339 -10.83 21.28 6.10
CA PRO A 339 -11.66 20.09 5.84
C PRO A 339 -13.00 20.09 6.57
N LEU A 340 -13.08 20.75 7.73
CA LEU A 340 -14.33 20.90 8.51
C LEU A 340 -15.39 21.75 7.79
N ASP A 341 -15.01 22.54 6.79
CA ASP A 341 -15.96 23.32 5.98
C ASP A 341 -16.78 22.45 5.03
N LEU A 342 -16.33 21.22 4.74
CA LEU A 342 -17.09 20.23 3.98
C LEU A 342 -18.23 19.60 4.78
N VAL A 343 -18.21 19.69 6.11
CA VAL A 343 -19.17 19.03 7.00
C VAL A 343 -20.27 19.99 7.49
N LYS A 344 -20.34 21.23 6.96
CA LYS A 344 -21.46 22.11 7.28
C LYS A 344 -22.74 21.51 6.71
N PRO A 345 -23.64 20.95 7.56
CA PRO A 345 -24.94 20.50 7.08
C PRO A 345 -25.65 21.74 6.51
N THR A 346 -25.97 21.71 5.23
CA THR A 346 -26.94 22.62 4.64
C THR A 346 -28.31 22.26 5.21
N PHE A 347 -28.60 22.72 6.43
CA PHE A 347 -29.98 22.79 6.87
C PHE A 347 -30.66 23.82 5.99
N PRO A 348 -31.73 23.46 5.27
CA PRO A 348 -32.52 24.46 4.57
C PRO A 348 -32.95 25.48 5.61
N ALA A 349 -32.69 26.76 5.36
CA ALA A 349 -33.14 27.84 6.21
C ALA A 349 -34.64 27.67 6.41
N GLY A 350 -35.04 27.42 7.67
CA GLY A 350 -36.44 27.23 8.03
C GLY A 350 -37.24 28.44 7.54
N THR A 351 -38.24 28.18 6.71
CA THR A 351 -39.24 29.16 6.32
C THR A 351 -39.86 29.69 7.58
N PRO A 352 -39.79 31.01 7.87
CA PRO A 352 -40.51 31.56 9.03
C PRO A 352 -42.01 31.38 8.83
N GLY A 353 -42.64 30.62 9.76
CA GLY A 353 -44.06 30.47 9.85
C GLY A 353 -44.73 31.71 10.45
#